data_eb3b4b63353cac8a0be1f8efa84078f4
#
_entry.id   eb3b4b63353cac8a0be1f8efa84078f4
#
_cell.length_a   1.000
_cell.length_b   1.000
_cell.length_c   1.000
_cell.angle_alpha   90.00
_cell.angle_beta   90.00
_cell.angle_gamma   90.00
#
_symmetry.space_group_name_H-M   'P 1'
#
loop_
_entity.id
_entity.type
_entity.pdbx_description
1 polymer ?
#
loop_
_entity_poly.entity_id
_entity_poly.type
_entity_poly.pdbx_seq_one_letter_code
_entity_poly.pdbx_strand_id
1 'polypeptide(L)'
;TDKIEELQGGKYNEFNRIFIRKQKERQRKMKKILNAVENIVPEMLEGMMLACPSLKVLPGTQVVVRKEKPSFEKVGIISGGGSGHEPAHAGYVGTGMLDGACAGALFSSPSVDQMMEGIRAVDSGKGVLIVAKNYTGDNLNFDMAAELLEDEGIRVEKVVVKDDIAVEESDNTTGRRGVAGTVFVHKIAGAKAETGADLDEVKRCASKAVSNIRTFGFAFSPCIIPSVGKPGFILAEDEMELGTGIHGEAGVRRMQIPSSEELANLLMDRIRSDLGLKEGDEIAVMVNGCGATPLMELYILMQDV
;
A
#
# COMPACT_ATOMS: atom_id res chain seq x y z
N THR A 1 -16.08 42.96 28.45
CA THR A 1 -15.62 42.15 27.26
C THR A 1 -14.46 41.24 27.64
N ASP A 2 -13.46 41.76 28.35
CA ASP A 2 -12.23 41.03 28.69
C ASP A 2 -12.43 39.77 29.57
N LYS A 3 -13.39 39.77 30.51
CA LYS A 3 -13.69 38.62 31.37
C LYS A 3 -14.36 37.45 30.63
N ILE A 4 -15.03 37.69 29.51
CA ILE A 4 -15.68 36.64 28.71
C ILE A 4 -14.64 35.95 27.80
N GLU A 5 -13.69 36.68 27.27
CA GLU A 5 -12.58 36.13 26.47
C GLU A 5 -11.61 35.29 27.33
N GLU A 6 -11.32 35.73 28.56
CA GLU A 6 -10.48 35.00 29.49
C GLU A 6 -11.15 33.69 29.97
N LEU A 7 -12.46 33.67 30.18
CA LEU A 7 -13.24 32.49 30.51
C LEU A 7 -13.41 31.51 29.35
N GLN A 8 -13.49 31.99 28.12
CA GLN A 8 -13.53 31.15 26.92
C GLN A 8 -12.15 30.56 26.59
N GLY A 9 -11.10 31.35 26.73
CA GLY A 9 -9.71 30.88 26.56
C GLY A 9 -9.30 29.82 27.59
N GLY A 10 -9.72 30.00 28.85
CA GLY A 10 -9.47 29.04 29.91
C GLY A 10 -10.17 27.67 29.68
N LYS A 11 -11.46 27.69 29.31
CA LYS A 11 -12.23 26.47 29.00
C LYS A 11 -11.71 25.75 27.74
N TYR A 12 -11.30 26.50 26.72
CA TYR A 12 -10.70 25.93 25.51
C TYR A 12 -9.35 25.26 25.79
N ASN A 13 -8.52 25.86 26.62
CA ASN A 13 -7.25 25.29 27.07
C ASN A 13 -7.45 24.04 27.95
N GLU A 14 -8.45 24.02 28.83
CA GLU A 14 -8.75 22.88 29.68
C GLU A 14 -9.31 21.70 28.87
N PHE A 15 -10.20 21.98 27.92
CA PHE A 15 -10.73 20.98 27.00
C PHE A 15 -9.63 20.34 26.17
N ASN A 16 -8.71 21.14 25.61
CA ASN A 16 -7.55 20.64 24.87
C ASN A 16 -6.61 19.82 25.75
N ARG A 17 -6.35 20.22 27.01
CA ARG A 17 -5.55 19.45 27.97
C ARG A 17 -6.19 18.10 28.29
N ILE A 18 -7.51 18.05 28.50
CA ILE A 18 -8.25 16.81 28.76
C ILE A 18 -8.25 15.93 27.51
N PHE A 19 -8.42 16.51 26.33
CA PHE A 19 -8.38 15.77 25.05
C PHE A 19 -7.01 15.15 24.82
N ILE A 20 -5.92 15.93 24.95
CA ILE A 20 -4.53 15.45 24.82
C ILE A 20 -4.22 14.37 25.88
N ARG A 21 -4.68 14.55 27.12
CA ARG A 21 -4.49 13.55 28.18
C ARG A 21 -5.22 12.24 27.86
N LYS A 22 -6.47 12.30 27.38
CA LYS A 22 -7.23 11.12 26.95
C LYS A 22 -6.60 10.44 25.74
N GLN A 23 -6.05 11.18 24.79
CA GLN A 23 -5.28 10.62 23.67
C GLN A 23 -4.03 9.90 24.17
N LYS A 24 -3.22 10.52 25.03
CA LYS A 24 -2.03 9.89 25.64
C LYS A 24 -2.37 8.66 26.48
N GLU A 25 -3.49 8.66 27.20
CA GLU A 25 -3.97 7.49 27.94
C GLU A 25 -4.46 6.36 27.02
N ARG A 26 -5.09 6.69 25.88
CA ARG A 26 -5.46 5.72 24.85
C ARG A 26 -4.22 5.10 24.17
N GLN A 27 -3.21 5.90 23.85
CA GLN A 27 -1.93 5.45 23.28
C GLN A 27 -1.21 4.46 24.21
N ARG A 28 -1.19 4.73 25.52
CA ARG A 28 -0.58 3.83 26.52
C ARG A 28 -1.25 2.46 26.65
N LYS A 29 -2.47 2.29 26.12
CA LYS A 29 -3.22 1.03 26.15
C LYS A 29 -3.10 0.19 24.88
N MET A 30 -2.50 0.72 23.80
CA MET A 30 -2.28 -0.04 22.57
C MET A 30 -0.98 -0.83 22.65
N LYS A 31 -1.03 -2.10 22.26
CA LYS A 31 0.17 -2.96 22.12
C LYS A 31 0.88 -2.65 20.80
N LYS A 32 1.35 -1.41 20.63
CA LYS A 32 2.05 -0.91 19.44
C LYS A 32 3.24 -0.03 19.86
N ILE A 33 4.31 -0.09 19.10
CA ILE A 33 5.49 0.77 19.30
C ILE A 33 5.21 2.09 18.58
N LEU A 34 4.74 3.08 19.30
CA LEU A 34 4.38 4.42 18.79
C LEU A 34 4.80 5.48 19.82
N ASN A 35 5.11 6.69 19.34
CA ASN A 35 5.20 7.88 20.19
C ASN A 35 3.84 8.61 20.20
N ALA A 36 3.49 9.32 19.13
CA ALA A 36 2.21 10.01 18.97
C ALA A 36 1.54 9.59 17.66
N VAL A 37 0.21 9.47 17.65
CA VAL A 37 -0.53 8.98 16.47
C VAL A 37 -0.32 9.89 15.26
N GLU A 38 -0.27 11.21 15.50
CA GLU A 38 -0.04 12.24 14.49
C GLU A 38 1.37 12.19 13.86
N ASN A 39 2.33 11.61 14.56
CA ASN A 39 3.74 11.53 14.13
C ASN A 39 4.12 10.18 13.52
N ILE A 40 3.21 9.22 13.45
CA ILE A 40 3.54 7.85 13.02
C ILE A 40 4.22 7.84 11.65
N VAL A 41 3.65 8.50 10.66
CA VAL A 41 4.19 8.47 9.29
C VAL A 41 5.51 9.23 9.17
N PRO A 42 5.65 10.47 9.67
CA PRO A 42 6.94 11.16 9.68
C PRO A 42 8.04 10.37 10.40
N GLU A 43 7.81 9.88 11.62
CA GLU A 43 8.79 9.13 12.41
C GLU A 43 9.17 7.80 11.73
N MET A 44 8.19 7.12 11.11
CA MET A 44 8.45 5.90 10.32
C MET A 44 9.37 6.21 9.14
N LEU A 45 9.09 7.27 8.39
CA LEU A 45 9.91 7.67 7.23
C LEU A 45 11.32 8.09 7.66
N GLU A 46 11.48 8.81 8.76
CA GLU A 46 12.79 9.14 9.34
C GLU A 46 13.57 7.86 9.70
N GLY A 47 12.92 6.93 10.40
CA GLY A 47 13.52 5.63 10.72
C GLY A 47 13.90 4.82 9.48
N MET A 48 13.08 4.85 8.43
CA MET A 48 13.38 4.20 7.15
C MET A 48 14.62 4.82 6.48
N MET A 49 14.76 6.15 6.50
CA MET A 49 15.94 6.83 5.91
C MET A 49 17.24 6.49 6.68
N LEU A 50 17.15 6.28 7.99
CA LEU A 50 18.29 5.81 8.78
C LEU A 50 18.66 4.36 8.44
N ALA A 51 17.68 3.50 8.22
CA ALA A 51 17.90 2.10 7.88
C ALA A 51 18.31 1.88 6.40
N CYS A 52 17.87 2.76 5.49
CA CYS A 52 18.07 2.64 4.05
C CYS A 52 18.73 3.91 3.48
N PRO A 53 20.07 4.05 3.60
CA PRO A 53 20.78 5.28 3.20
C PRO A 53 20.76 5.56 1.68
N SER A 54 20.29 4.62 0.86
CA SER A 54 20.04 4.80 -0.59
C SER A 54 18.76 5.54 -0.93
N LEU A 55 17.92 5.81 0.07
CA LEU A 55 16.66 6.52 -0.06
C LEU A 55 16.73 7.93 0.54
N LYS A 56 15.81 8.78 0.14
CA LYS A 56 15.57 10.09 0.76
C LYS A 56 14.08 10.45 0.68
N VAL A 57 13.62 11.24 1.66
CA VAL A 57 12.33 11.92 1.62
C VAL A 57 12.52 13.28 0.96
N LEU A 58 11.62 13.68 0.08
CA LEU A 58 11.61 15.03 -0.50
C LEU A 58 11.25 16.06 0.58
N PRO A 59 11.98 17.18 0.66
CA PRO A 59 11.73 18.21 1.70
C PRO A 59 10.28 18.71 1.70
N GLY A 60 9.68 18.75 2.89
CA GLY A 60 8.30 19.23 3.06
C GLY A 60 7.20 18.28 2.60
N THR A 61 7.54 17.04 2.25
CA THR A 61 6.60 16.03 1.76
C THR A 61 6.74 14.70 2.52
N GLN A 62 5.90 13.74 2.19
CA GLN A 62 6.02 12.32 2.58
C GLN A 62 6.31 11.45 1.36
N VAL A 63 7.07 11.96 0.41
CA VAL A 63 7.47 11.27 -0.81
C VAL A 63 8.88 10.72 -0.66
N VAL A 64 9.00 9.40 -0.77
CA VAL A 64 10.29 8.69 -0.75
C VAL A 64 10.76 8.48 -2.17
N VAL A 65 12.02 8.81 -2.45
CA VAL A 65 12.65 8.60 -3.75
C VAL A 65 14.06 8.01 -3.59
N ARG A 66 14.62 7.47 -4.65
CA ARG A 66 16.02 7.08 -4.71
C ARG A 66 16.91 8.31 -4.44
N LYS A 67 17.91 8.15 -3.55
CA LYS A 67 18.85 9.23 -3.23
C LYS A 67 19.65 9.64 -4.46
N GLU A 68 20.12 8.65 -5.19
CA GLU A 68 20.85 8.84 -6.46
C GLU A 68 19.90 8.57 -7.63
N LYS A 69 19.81 9.53 -8.53
CA LYS A 69 19.07 9.35 -9.78
C LYS A 69 19.77 8.31 -10.66
N PRO A 70 19.03 7.59 -11.50
CA PRO A 70 19.65 6.74 -12.54
C PRO A 70 20.69 7.52 -13.35
N SER A 71 21.76 6.87 -13.78
CA SER A 71 22.82 7.48 -14.58
C SER A 71 22.43 7.74 -16.04
N PHE A 72 21.21 7.34 -16.42
CA PHE A 72 20.64 7.54 -17.75
C PHE A 72 19.15 7.92 -17.63
N GLU A 73 18.63 8.57 -18.65
CA GLU A 73 17.20 8.90 -18.74
C GLU A 73 16.38 7.64 -18.98
N LYS A 74 15.38 7.41 -18.15
CA LYS A 74 14.46 6.28 -18.24
C LYS A 74 13.06 6.68 -17.80
N VAL A 75 12.08 5.85 -18.10
CA VAL A 75 10.72 5.98 -17.54
C VAL A 75 10.78 5.91 -16.02
N GLY A 76 10.22 6.92 -15.35
CA GLY A 76 10.05 6.93 -13.89
C GLY A 76 8.92 5.99 -13.47
N ILE A 77 9.15 5.18 -12.45
CA ILE A 77 8.11 4.29 -11.89
C ILE A 77 7.74 4.78 -10.51
N ILE A 78 6.47 5.14 -10.31
CA ILE A 78 5.97 5.64 -9.03
C ILE A 78 4.72 4.89 -8.57
N SER A 79 4.57 4.80 -7.27
CA SER A 79 3.36 4.29 -6.62
C SER A 79 3.04 5.11 -5.37
N GLY A 80 1.94 4.81 -4.73
CA GLY A 80 1.56 5.46 -3.48
C GLY A 80 0.29 4.86 -2.91
N GLY A 81 0.00 5.25 -1.71
CA GLY A 81 -1.18 4.81 -0.96
C GLY A 81 -1.04 5.15 0.51
N GLY A 82 -2.03 4.79 1.31
CA GLY A 82 -2.01 4.97 2.75
C GLY A 82 -0.86 4.21 3.40
N SER A 83 -0.20 4.82 4.38
CA SER A 83 0.78 4.16 5.25
C SER A 83 0.10 3.14 6.16
N GLY A 84 0.86 2.15 6.66
CA GLY A 84 0.37 1.03 7.46
C GLY A 84 0.38 -0.30 6.72
N HIS A 85 0.88 -0.31 5.48
CA HIS A 85 1.04 -1.48 4.61
C HIS A 85 2.51 -1.82 4.37
N GLU A 86 3.42 -1.27 5.14
CA GLU A 86 4.86 -1.45 4.94
C GLU A 86 5.23 -2.94 4.77
N PRO A 87 6.12 -3.21 3.78
CA PRO A 87 7.00 -2.28 3.04
C PRO A 87 6.35 -1.51 1.88
N ALA A 88 5.05 -1.71 1.58
CA ALA A 88 4.38 -0.97 0.49
C ALA A 88 4.10 0.50 0.89
N HIS A 89 4.47 1.50 0.09
CA HIS A 89 5.20 1.33 -1.16
C HIS A 89 6.65 1.77 -1.05
N ALA A 90 6.99 2.57 -0.02
CA ALA A 90 8.31 3.20 0.16
C ALA A 90 9.46 2.18 0.25
N GLY A 91 9.23 1.01 0.87
CA GLY A 91 10.22 -0.06 0.97
C GLY A 91 10.53 -0.77 -0.35
N TYR A 92 9.80 -0.48 -1.41
CA TYR A 92 10.03 -0.99 -2.76
C TYR A 92 10.72 0.02 -3.69
N VAL A 93 11.15 1.16 -3.16
CA VAL A 93 11.93 2.14 -3.92
C VAL A 93 13.37 1.64 -4.07
N GLY A 94 13.81 1.44 -5.31
CA GLY A 94 15.14 0.93 -5.63
C GLY A 94 15.30 0.55 -7.09
N THR A 95 16.51 0.18 -7.48
CA THR A 95 16.84 -0.20 -8.86
C THR A 95 16.01 -1.40 -9.34
N GLY A 96 15.38 -1.27 -10.48
CA GLY A 96 14.52 -2.31 -11.07
C GLY A 96 13.20 -2.53 -10.33
N MET A 97 12.81 -1.58 -9.47
CA MET A 97 11.55 -1.51 -8.74
C MET A 97 10.94 -0.11 -8.92
N LEU A 98 10.49 0.54 -7.84
CA LEU A 98 10.02 1.92 -7.88
C LEU A 98 11.18 2.92 -7.87
N ASP A 99 11.02 4.06 -8.54
CA ASP A 99 11.88 5.23 -8.42
C ASP A 99 11.38 6.18 -7.33
N GLY A 100 10.07 6.15 -7.04
CA GLY A 100 9.46 6.93 -5.97
C GLY A 100 8.18 6.31 -5.40
N ALA A 101 7.83 6.71 -4.19
CA ALA A 101 6.60 6.30 -3.51
C ALA A 101 6.03 7.45 -2.67
N CYS A 102 4.73 7.72 -2.84
CA CYS A 102 4.00 8.72 -2.05
C CYS A 102 3.35 8.03 -0.85
N ALA A 103 3.83 8.31 0.37
CA ALA A 103 3.27 7.79 1.60
C ALA A 103 2.15 8.69 2.09
N GLY A 104 0.91 8.20 2.06
CA GLY A 104 -0.23 8.89 2.62
C GLY A 104 -0.31 8.77 4.15
N ALA A 105 -1.31 9.41 4.77
CA ALA A 105 -1.63 9.17 6.16
C ALA A 105 -2.03 7.70 6.40
N LEU A 106 -2.17 7.29 7.65
CA LEU A 106 -2.53 5.89 7.98
C LEU A 106 -3.82 5.48 7.26
N PHE A 107 -3.72 4.49 6.36
CA PHE A 107 -4.80 3.95 5.53
C PHE A 107 -5.58 5.00 4.72
N SER A 108 -4.94 6.11 4.39
CA SER A 108 -5.53 7.19 3.59
C SER A 108 -4.62 7.58 2.44
N SER A 109 -5.21 7.86 1.29
CA SER A 109 -4.48 8.23 0.08
C SER A 109 -3.60 9.47 0.28
N PRO A 110 -2.42 9.55 -0.35
CA PRO A 110 -1.64 10.78 -0.44
C PRO A 110 -2.43 11.90 -1.12
N SER A 111 -2.13 13.16 -0.80
CA SER A 111 -2.74 14.30 -1.49
C SER A 111 -2.25 14.41 -2.94
N VAL A 112 -3.02 15.12 -3.76
CA VAL A 112 -2.67 15.43 -5.16
C VAL A 112 -1.31 16.13 -5.23
N ASP A 113 -1.06 17.11 -4.36
CA ASP A 113 0.22 17.85 -4.31
C ASP A 113 1.41 16.90 -4.05
N GLN A 114 1.26 15.96 -3.10
CA GLN A 114 2.31 14.97 -2.83
C GLN A 114 2.55 14.06 -4.04
N MET A 115 1.49 13.66 -4.73
CA MET A 115 1.62 12.83 -5.93
C MET A 115 2.30 13.61 -7.07
N MET A 116 1.96 14.89 -7.26
CA MET A 116 2.62 15.77 -8.25
C MET A 116 4.12 15.92 -7.95
N GLU A 117 4.48 16.20 -6.70
CA GLU A 117 5.89 16.29 -6.29
C GLU A 117 6.65 14.97 -6.53
N GLY A 118 6.00 13.85 -6.25
CA GLY A 118 6.56 12.52 -6.51
C GLY A 118 6.79 12.27 -8.00
N ILE A 119 5.81 12.57 -8.84
CA ILE A 119 5.89 12.40 -10.31
C ILE A 119 7.00 13.29 -10.88
N ARG A 120 7.05 14.59 -10.52
CA ARG A 120 8.14 15.50 -10.94
C ARG A 120 9.52 14.99 -10.54
N ALA A 121 9.64 14.43 -9.34
CA ALA A 121 10.93 13.99 -8.81
C ALA A 121 11.50 12.77 -9.54
N VAL A 122 10.63 11.89 -10.07
CA VAL A 122 11.05 10.66 -10.77
C VAL A 122 11.07 10.81 -12.29
N ASP A 123 10.47 11.86 -12.84
CA ASP A 123 10.56 12.13 -14.26
C ASP A 123 11.99 12.51 -14.67
N SER A 124 12.45 11.94 -15.76
CA SER A 124 13.74 12.23 -16.38
C SER A 124 13.58 12.73 -17.83
N GLY A 125 12.35 13.14 -18.24
CA GLY A 125 12.01 13.49 -19.60
C GLY A 125 11.59 12.32 -20.48
N LYS A 126 11.45 11.10 -19.90
CA LYS A 126 10.94 9.90 -20.59
C LYS A 126 9.52 9.55 -20.17
N GLY A 127 8.91 10.40 -19.34
CA GLY A 127 7.60 10.19 -18.76
C GLY A 127 7.58 9.26 -17.55
N VAL A 128 6.43 9.13 -16.94
CA VAL A 128 6.24 8.42 -15.66
C VAL A 128 5.10 7.41 -15.79
N LEU A 129 5.33 6.19 -15.29
CA LEU A 129 4.29 5.20 -15.10
C LEU A 129 3.89 5.15 -13.62
N ILE A 130 2.61 5.40 -13.35
CA ILE A 130 1.98 5.21 -12.05
C ILE A 130 1.51 3.75 -11.94
N VAL A 131 1.91 3.07 -10.87
CA VAL A 131 1.35 1.77 -10.48
C VAL A 131 0.42 2.01 -9.30
N ALA A 132 -0.87 2.07 -9.53
CA ALA A 132 -1.89 2.33 -8.50
C ALA A 132 -2.60 1.04 -8.10
N LYS A 133 -2.95 0.91 -6.81
CA LYS A 133 -3.90 -0.10 -6.35
C LYS A 133 -5.33 0.39 -6.63
N ASN A 134 -6.28 -0.55 -6.84
CA ASN A 134 -7.66 -0.17 -7.13
C ASN A 134 -8.43 0.28 -5.87
N TYR A 135 -8.15 1.49 -5.41
CA TYR A 135 -8.90 2.21 -4.39
C TYR A 135 -9.29 3.58 -4.93
N THR A 136 -10.53 3.99 -4.67
CA THR A 136 -11.12 5.20 -5.26
C THR A 136 -10.28 6.46 -4.99
N GLY A 137 -9.86 6.67 -3.73
CA GLY A 137 -9.08 7.84 -3.35
C GLY A 137 -7.72 7.90 -4.04
N ASP A 138 -6.98 6.78 -4.08
CA ASP A 138 -5.69 6.69 -4.75
C ASP A 138 -5.82 7.00 -6.24
N ASN A 139 -6.81 6.36 -6.91
CA ASN A 139 -7.01 6.55 -8.34
C ASN A 139 -7.39 7.97 -8.69
N LEU A 140 -8.32 8.58 -7.92
CA LEU A 140 -8.78 9.95 -8.16
C LEU A 140 -7.64 10.96 -8.02
N ASN A 141 -6.86 10.85 -6.94
CA ASN A 141 -5.77 11.78 -6.67
C ASN A 141 -4.62 11.63 -7.69
N PHE A 142 -4.29 10.39 -8.12
CA PHE A 142 -3.30 10.17 -9.17
C PHE A 142 -3.78 10.69 -10.53
N ASP A 143 -5.06 10.52 -10.88
CA ASP A 143 -5.61 11.04 -12.14
C ASP A 143 -5.54 12.57 -12.16
N MET A 144 -5.93 13.23 -11.07
CA MET A 144 -5.83 14.68 -10.95
C MET A 144 -4.37 15.16 -11.02
N ALA A 145 -3.45 14.46 -10.35
CA ALA A 145 -2.03 14.82 -10.41
C ALA A 145 -1.45 14.65 -11.82
N ALA A 146 -1.83 13.59 -12.53
CA ALA A 146 -1.41 13.34 -13.91
C ALA A 146 -1.93 14.43 -14.86
N GLU A 147 -3.23 14.77 -14.78
CA GLU A 147 -3.87 15.81 -15.59
C GLU A 147 -3.18 17.18 -15.40
N LEU A 148 -2.92 17.57 -14.14
CA LEU A 148 -2.25 18.84 -13.85
C LEU A 148 -0.79 18.90 -14.37
N LEU A 149 -0.11 17.74 -14.44
CA LEU A 149 1.27 17.67 -14.90
C LEU A 149 1.41 17.58 -16.44
N GLU A 150 0.33 17.28 -17.16
CA GLU A 150 0.30 17.38 -18.63
C GLU A 150 0.58 18.82 -19.09
N ASP A 151 0.07 19.82 -18.38
CA ASP A 151 0.33 21.24 -18.65
C ASP A 151 1.81 21.63 -18.43
N GLU A 152 2.54 20.85 -17.63
CA GLU A 152 4.00 20.98 -17.43
C GLU A 152 4.82 20.20 -18.46
N GLY A 153 4.17 19.48 -19.36
CA GLY A 153 4.81 18.68 -20.42
C GLY A 153 5.33 17.33 -19.92
N ILE A 154 4.93 16.87 -18.74
CA ILE A 154 5.27 15.53 -18.21
C ILE A 154 4.23 14.53 -18.69
N ARG A 155 4.64 13.59 -19.54
CA ARG A 155 3.76 12.51 -19.94
C ARG A 155 3.61 11.48 -18.83
N VAL A 156 2.39 11.26 -18.37
CA VAL A 156 2.06 10.32 -17.29
C VAL A 156 1.10 9.24 -17.79
N GLU A 157 1.43 7.99 -17.51
CA GLU A 157 0.58 6.84 -17.77
C GLU A 157 0.29 6.11 -16.47
N LYS A 158 -0.83 5.39 -16.39
CA LYS A 158 -1.24 4.64 -15.19
C LYS A 158 -1.64 3.22 -15.52
N VAL A 159 -1.28 2.30 -14.62
CA VAL A 159 -1.87 0.95 -14.54
C VAL A 159 -2.53 0.77 -13.18
N VAL A 160 -3.69 0.11 -13.15
CA VAL A 160 -4.47 -0.12 -11.93
C VAL A 160 -4.46 -1.59 -11.60
N VAL A 161 -3.90 -1.94 -10.45
CA VAL A 161 -3.78 -3.31 -9.95
C VAL A 161 -5.10 -3.74 -9.30
N LYS A 162 -5.63 -4.89 -9.73
CA LYS A 162 -6.93 -5.47 -9.35
C LYS A 162 -6.80 -6.96 -9.10
N ASP A 163 -5.88 -7.36 -8.24
CA ASP A 163 -5.46 -8.75 -8.08
C ASP A 163 -6.28 -9.56 -7.06
N ASP A 164 -7.07 -8.90 -6.20
CA ASP A 164 -7.81 -9.57 -5.13
C ASP A 164 -9.08 -10.27 -5.65
N ILE A 165 -9.00 -11.60 -5.72
CA ILE A 165 -10.12 -12.46 -6.18
C ILE A 165 -11.18 -12.73 -5.11
N ALA A 166 -11.03 -12.19 -3.90
CA ALA A 166 -12.09 -12.26 -2.89
C ALA A 166 -13.30 -11.38 -3.28
N VAL A 167 -13.08 -10.36 -4.11
CA VAL A 167 -14.13 -9.48 -4.62
C VAL A 167 -14.46 -9.88 -6.04
N GLU A 168 -15.75 -10.12 -6.32
CA GLU A 168 -16.22 -10.38 -7.67
C GLU A 168 -16.15 -9.11 -8.52
N GLU A 169 -15.78 -9.26 -9.79
CA GLU A 169 -15.91 -8.17 -10.77
C GLU A 169 -17.38 -7.92 -11.04
N SER A 170 -17.83 -6.70 -10.82
CA SER A 170 -19.19 -6.30 -11.17
C SER A 170 -19.21 -4.85 -11.65
N ASP A 171 -20.07 -4.54 -12.62
CA ASP A 171 -20.26 -3.19 -13.14
C ASP A 171 -20.84 -2.21 -12.10
N ASN A 172 -21.39 -2.73 -11.01
CA ASN A 172 -22.03 -1.95 -9.94
C ASN A 172 -21.13 -1.66 -8.73
N THR A 173 -19.87 -2.12 -8.75
CA THR A 173 -18.90 -1.91 -7.65
C THR A 173 -17.59 -1.35 -8.18
N THR A 174 -16.70 -0.92 -7.28
CA THR A 174 -15.33 -0.49 -7.62
C THR A 174 -14.49 -1.62 -8.24
N GLY A 175 -15.01 -2.85 -8.25
CA GLY A 175 -14.34 -4.04 -8.73
C GLY A 175 -13.31 -4.59 -7.73
N ARG A 176 -12.44 -5.49 -8.20
CA ARG A 176 -11.41 -6.13 -7.37
C ARG A 176 -10.45 -5.12 -6.78
N ARG A 177 -10.07 -5.32 -5.51
CA ARG A 177 -9.07 -4.50 -4.82
C ARG A 177 -7.66 -4.80 -5.34
N GLY A 178 -6.75 -3.83 -5.21
CA GLY A 178 -5.32 -4.03 -5.41
C GLY A 178 -4.66 -4.37 -4.07
N VAL A 179 -3.96 -5.49 -4.01
CA VAL A 179 -3.32 -5.99 -2.78
C VAL A 179 -1.88 -6.46 -3.06
N ALA A 180 -1.43 -7.57 -2.54
CA ALA A 180 -0.04 -8.01 -2.56
C ALA A 180 0.57 -8.21 -3.95
N GLY A 181 -0.21 -8.62 -4.95
CA GLY A 181 0.27 -8.79 -6.33
C GLY A 181 0.84 -7.52 -6.96
N THR A 182 0.54 -6.36 -6.41
CA THR A 182 1.14 -5.07 -6.79
C THR A 182 2.68 -5.12 -6.81
N VAL A 183 3.30 -5.91 -5.94
CA VAL A 183 4.77 -6.08 -5.87
C VAL A 183 5.34 -6.65 -7.18
N PHE A 184 4.65 -7.61 -7.79
CA PHE A 184 5.04 -8.15 -9.10
C PHE A 184 4.99 -7.06 -10.20
N VAL A 185 3.96 -6.20 -10.16
CA VAL A 185 3.85 -5.09 -11.13
C VAL A 185 5.00 -4.10 -10.94
N HIS A 186 5.35 -3.74 -9.69
CA HIS A 186 6.52 -2.90 -9.40
C HIS A 186 7.79 -3.50 -9.97
N LYS A 187 8.01 -4.81 -9.77
CA LYS A 187 9.20 -5.52 -10.25
C LYS A 187 9.27 -5.56 -11.76
N ILE A 188 8.16 -5.91 -12.43
CA ILE A 188 8.12 -6.05 -13.89
C ILE A 188 8.26 -4.69 -14.58
N ALA A 189 7.51 -3.68 -14.13
CA ALA A 189 7.59 -2.33 -14.67
C ALA A 189 8.96 -1.70 -14.41
N GLY A 190 9.47 -1.79 -13.18
CA GLY A 190 10.77 -1.24 -12.82
C GLY A 190 11.92 -1.89 -13.58
N ALA A 191 11.95 -3.23 -13.68
CA ALA A 191 12.96 -3.94 -14.45
C ALA A 191 12.89 -3.58 -15.94
N LYS A 192 11.68 -3.43 -16.51
CA LYS A 192 11.52 -3.03 -17.91
C LYS A 192 11.99 -1.60 -18.15
N ALA A 193 11.69 -0.67 -17.23
CA ALA A 193 12.17 0.71 -17.32
C ALA A 193 13.71 0.80 -17.26
N GLU A 194 14.37 -0.04 -16.44
CA GLU A 194 15.85 -0.08 -16.36
C GLU A 194 16.51 -0.58 -17.64
N THR A 195 15.77 -1.22 -18.57
CA THR A 195 16.31 -1.55 -19.91
C THR A 195 16.33 -0.37 -20.88
N GLY A 196 15.84 0.82 -20.48
CA GLY A 196 15.70 1.98 -21.35
C GLY A 196 14.50 1.92 -22.30
N ALA A 197 13.52 1.03 -22.03
CA ALA A 197 12.29 0.96 -22.79
C ALA A 197 11.47 2.25 -22.65
N ASP A 198 10.74 2.62 -23.71
CA ASP A 198 9.82 3.75 -23.68
C ASP A 198 8.59 3.52 -22.80
N LEU A 199 7.83 4.58 -22.54
CA LEU A 199 6.69 4.56 -21.63
C LEU A 199 5.57 3.61 -22.12
N ASP A 200 5.33 3.52 -23.41
CA ASP A 200 4.31 2.64 -23.96
C ASP A 200 4.66 1.17 -23.75
N GLU A 201 5.92 0.80 -23.97
CA GLU A 201 6.39 -0.58 -23.77
C GLU A 201 6.42 -0.94 -22.26
N VAL A 202 6.83 -0.02 -21.38
CA VAL A 202 6.78 -0.22 -19.92
C VAL A 202 5.34 -0.42 -19.47
N LYS A 203 4.41 0.44 -19.91
CA LYS A 203 2.97 0.32 -19.62
C LYS A 203 2.40 -1.00 -20.14
N ARG A 204 2.77 -1.41 -21.37
CA ARG A 204 2.33 -2.68 -21.95
C ARG A 204 2.75 -3.87 -21.10
N CYS A 205 4.00 -3.91 -20.63
CA CYS A 205 4.51 -4.96 -19.76
C CYS A 205 3.80 -4.97 -18.40
N ALA A 206 3.61 -3.80 -17.80
CA ALA A 206 2.89 -3.65 -16.54
C ALA A 206 1.41 -4.08 -16.67
N SER A 207 0.73 -3.70 -17.74
CA SER A 207 -0.65 -4.09 -18.02
C SER A 207 -0.79 -5.60 -18.22
N LYS A 208 0.17 -6.24 -18.91
CA LYS A 208 0.22 -7.70 -19.04
C LYS A 208 0.38 -8.37 -17.67
N ALA A 209 1.23 -7.82 -16.79
CA ALA A 209 1.37 -8.32 -15.43
C ALA A 209 0.05 -8.21 -14.65
N VAL A 210 -0.60 -7.03 -14.65
CA VAL A 210 -1.88 -6.80 -13.99
C VAL A 210 -2.94 -7.82 -14.42
N SER A 211 -3.02 -8.15 -15.71
CA SER A 211 -3.99 -9.13 -16.24
C SER A 211 -3.74 -10.55 -15.75
N ASN A 212 -2.50 -10.90 -15.39
CA ASN A 212 -2.06 -12.25 -15.05
C ASN A 212 -1.68 -12.44 -13.57
N ILE A 213 -2.07 -11.52 -12.70
CA ILE A 213 -1.82 -11.62 -11.26
C ILE A 213 -3.14 -11.84 -10.52
N ARG A 214 -3.11 -12.77 -9.57
CA ARG A 214 -4.22 -13.02 -8.63
C ARG A 214 -3.66 -13.14 -7.22
N THR A 215 -4.42 -12.62 -6.27
CA THR A 215 -4.15 -12.74 -4.84
C THR A 215 -5.41 -13.19 -4.13
N PHE A 216 -5.24 -14.08 -3.17
CA PHE A 216 -6.30 -14.46 -2.26
C PHE A 216 -5.75 -14.48 -0.83
N GLY A 217 -6.32 -13.66 0.05
CA GLY A 217 -5.82 -13.44 1.40
C GLY A 217 -6.73 -14.00 2.48
N PHE A 218 -6.20 -14.02 3.71
CA PHE A 218 -6.95 -14.37 4.93
C PHE A 218 -6.38 -13.61 6.13
N ALA A 219 -7.13 -13.58 7.22
CA ALA A 219 -6.68 -12.99 8.47
C ALA A 219 -7.05 -13.86 9.68
N PHE A 220 -6.11 -14.01 10.63
CA PHE A 220 -6.35 -14.61 11.95
C PHE A 220 -6.77 -13.56 12.99
N SER A 221 -6.51 -12.30 12.72
CA SER A 221 -6.90 -11.20 13.59
C SER A 221 -7.16 -9.94 12.77
N PRO A 222 -8.08 -9.07 13.23
CA PRO A 222 -8.34 -7.80 12.58
C PRO A 222 -7.20 -6.81 12.78
N CYS A 223 -7.03 -5.92 11.81
CA CYS A 223 -6.17 -4.75 11.97
C CYS A 223 -6.78 -3.79 13.01
N ILE A 224 -5.92 -3.20 13.84
CA ILE A 224 -6.28 -2.12 14.77
C ILE A 224 -5.62 -0.84 14.29
N ILE A 225 -6.42 0.05 13.71
CA ILE A 225 -5.96 1.37 13.26
C ILE A 225 -5.72 2.24 14.50
N PRO A 226 -4.51 2.81 14.70
CA PRO A 226 -4.17 3.58 15.90
C PRO A 226 -5.10 4.75 16.20
N SER A 227 -5.59 5.46 15.19
CA SER A 227 -6.52 6.58 15.35
C SER A 227 -7.91 6.14 15.80
N VAL A 228 -8.33 4.90 15.48
CA VAL A 228 -9.62 4.32 15.87
C VAL A 228 -9.53 3.59 17.21
N GLY A 229 -8.43 2.86 17.44
CA GLY A 229 -8.13 2.14 18.69
C GLY A 229 -9.07 0.96 18.97
N LYS A 230 -9.78 0.47 17.94
CA LYS A 230 -10.68 -0.70 18.01
C LYS A 230 -10.47 -1.60 16.79
N PRO A 231 -10.63 -2.92 16.95
CA PRO A 231 -10.61 -3.85 15.82
C PRO A 231 -11.82 -3.61 14.90
N GLY A 232 -11.66 -3.84 13.61
CA GLY A 232 -12.73 -3.73 12.61
C GLY A 232 -13.78 -4.86 12.73
N PHE A 233 -13.35 -6.04 13.18
CA PHE A 233 -14.19 -7.22 13.44
C PHE A 233 -13.60 -8.04 14.61
N ILE A 234 -14.29 -9.09 15.04
CA ILE A 234 -13.84 -9.99 16.11
C ILE A 234 -13.90 -11.42 15.57
N LEU A 235 -12.84 -12.19 15.82
CA LEU A 235 -12.76 -13.63 15.57
C LEU A 235 -12.58 -14.36 16.89
N ALA A 236 -13.07 -15.59 16.99
CA ALA A 236 -12.72 -16.51 18.06
C ALA A 236 -11.26 -16.97 17.91
N GLU A 237 -10.71 -17.62 18.93
CA GLU A 237 -9.29 -18.05 18.93
C GLU A 237 -8.96 -19.10 17.87
N ASP A 238 -9.97 -19.90 17.46
CA ASP A 238 -9.88 -20.96 16.46
C ASP A 238 -10.47 -20.57 15.10
N GLU A 239 -10.83 -19.27 14.90
CA GLU A 239 -11.43 -18.76 13.68
C GLU A 239 -10.44 -17.97 12.82
N MET A 240 -10.66 -18.02 11.53
CA MET A 240 -10.04 -17.16 10.52
C MET A 240 -11.10 -16.59 9.59
N GLU A 241 -10.76 -15.48 8.92
CA GLU A 241 -11.59 -14.87 7.89
C GLU A 241 -10.88 -14.86 6.54
N LEU A 242 -11.48 -15.51 5.54
CA LEU A 242 -10.99 -15.56 4.17
C LEU A 242 -11.40 -14.33 3.38
N GLY A 243 -10.52 -13.87 2.48
CA GLY A 243 -10.81 -12.76 1.58
C GLY A 243 -10.80 -11.39 2.24
N THR A 244 -10.17 -11.26 3.39
CA THR A 244 -10.03 -10.00 4.11
C THR A 244 -9.21 -8.99 3.30
N GLY A 245 -9.66 -7.74 3.27
CA GLY A 245 -8.91 -6.64 2.64
C GLY A 245 -7.78 -6.12 3.54
N ILE A 246 -6.89 -5.35 2.93
CA ILE A 246 -5.69 -4.81 3.61
C ILE A 246 -5.99 -3.65 4.59
N HIS A 247 -7.18 -3.07 4.55
CA HIS A 247 -7.65 -2.04 5.50
C HIS A 247 -8.56 -2.62 6.59
N GLY A 248 -8.67 -3.96 6.67
CA GLY A 248 -9.57 -4.63 7.61
C GLY A 248 -11.01 -4.72 7.11
N GLU A 249 -11.22 -4.65 5.79
CA GLU A 249 -12.51 -4.92 5.18
C GLU A 249 -12.87 -6.40 5.43
N ALA A 250 -14.15 -6.62 5.73
CA ALA A 250 -14.67 -7.97 5.96
C ALA A 250 -14.36 -8.90 4.77
N GLY A 251 -14.03 -10.13 5.09
CA GLY A 251 -13.81 -11.17 4.11
C GLY A 251 -15.11 -11.77 3.58
N VAL A 252 -14.97 -12.83 2.81
CA VAL A 252 -16.10 -13.52 2.17
C VAL A 252 -16.61 -14.71 3.00
N ARG A 253 -15.80 -15.23 3.93
CA ARG A 253 -16.16 -16.40 4.72
C ARG A 253 -15.34 -16.48 6.01
N ARG A 254 -16.03 -16.77 7.14
CA ARG A 254 -15.40 -17.26 8.38
C ARG A 254 -15.35 -18.75 8.41
N MET A 255 -14.29 -19.29 8.98
CA MET A 255 -14.10 -20.74 9.17
C MET A 255 -13.13 -21.00 10.30
N GLN A 256 -13.08 -22.23 10.78
CA GLN A 256 -12.04 -22.69 11.69
C GLN A 256 -10.68 -22.71 10.96
N ILE A 257 -9.62 -22.49 11.73
CA ILE A 257 -8.26 -22.52 11.20
C ILE A 257 -7.91 -23.96 10.77
N PRO A 258 -7.68 -24.21 9.46
CA PRO A 258 -7.29 -25.53 8.97
C PRO A 258 -5.79 -25.76 9.17
N SER A 259 -5.30 -26.94 8.79
CA SER A 259 -3.85 -27.16 8.64
C SER A 259 -3.25 -26.28 7.54
N SER A 260 -1.93 -26.11 7.53
CA SER A 260 -1.23 -25.34 6.50
C SER A 260 -1.45 -25.94 5.10
N GLU A 261 -1.41 -27.25 4.96
CA GLU A 261 -1.67 -27.97 3.70
C GLU A 261 -3.10 -27.73 3.19
N GLU A 262 -4.12 -27.84 4.07
CA GLU A 262 -5.51 -27.58 3.69
C GLU A 262 -5.71 -26.12 3.30
N LEU A 263 -5.03 -25.19 3.99
CA LEU A 263 -5.07 -23.77 3.67
C LEU A 263 -4.40 -23.48 2.33
N ALA A 264 -3.21 -24.03 2.06
CA ALA A 264 -2.51 -23.90 0.79
C ALA A 264 -3.38 -24.38 -0.38
N ASN A 265 -3.97 -25.57 -0.24
CA ASN A 265 -4.88 -26.13 -1.25
C ASN A 265 -6.08 -25.21 -1.50
N LEU A 266 -6.72 -24.72 -0.44
CA LEU A 266 -7.87 -23.82 -0.55
C LEU A 266 -7.52 -22.51 -1.28
N LEU A 267 -6.38 -21.90 -0.96
CA LEU A 267 -5.91 -20.67 -1.59
C LEU A 267 -5.54 -20.89 -3.06
N MET A 268 -4.76 -21.95 -3.33
CA MET A 268 -4.28 -22.26 -4.67
C MET A 268 -5.39 -22.69 -5.61
N ASP A 269 -6.38 -23.45 -5.15
CA ASP A 269 -7.52 -23.85 -5.98
C ASP A 269 -8.34 -22.62 -6.45
N ARG A 270 -8.52 -21.63 -5.58
CA ARG A 270 -9.18 -20.37 -5.94
C ARG A 270 -8.37 -19.60 -6.98
N ILE A 271 -7.07 -19.44 -6.77
CA ILE A 271 -6.17 -18.70 -7.68
C ILE A 271 -6.08 -19.44 -9.04
N ARG A 272 -5.88 -20.76 -9.03
CA ARG A 272 -5.81 -21.58 -10.24
C ARG A 272 -7.08 -21.51 -11.07
N SER A 273 -8.23 -21.59 -10.40
CA SER A 273 -9.54 -21.50 -11.07
C SER A 273 -9.76 -20.14 -11.73
N ASP A 274 -9.44 -19.04 -11.03
CA ASP A 274 -9.64 -17.68 -11.56
C ASP A 274 -8.67 -17.34 -12.70
N LEU A 275 -7.42 -17.82 -12.64
CA LEU A 275 -6.43 -17.66 -13.72
C LEU A 275 -6.68 -18.62 -14.89
N GLY A 276 -7.42 -19.71 -14.68
CA GLY A 276 -7.58 -20.77 -15.68
C GLY A 276 -6.28 -21.54 -15.95
N LEU A 277 -5.43 -21.71 -14.91
CA LEU A 277 -4.14 -22.39 -15.02
C LEU A 277 -4.30 -23.86 -15.42
N LYS A 278 -3.35 -24.33 -16.21
CA LYS A 278 -3.28 -25.72 -16.72
C LYS A 278 -1.98 -26.36 -16.27
N GLU A 279 -1.95 -27.68 -16.31
CA GLU A 279 -0.73 -28.44 -16.09
C GLU A 279 0.35 -28.02 -17.10
N GLY A 280 1.55 -27.73 -16.59
CA GLY A 280 2.70 -27.25 -17.37
C GLY A 280 2.83 -25.73 -17.47
N ASP A 281 1.87 -24.95 -16.98
CA ASP A 281 2.02 -23.50 -16.90
C ASP A 281 3.12 -23.13 -15.88
N GLU A 282 4.02 -22.23 -16.27
CA GLU A 282 5.02 -21.65 -15.37
C GLU A 282 4.45 -20.44 -14.63
N ILE A 283 4.55 -20.48 -13.31
CA ILE A 283 4.02 -19.42 -12.44
C ILE A 283 5.10 -18.91 -11.46
N ALA A 284 4.97 -17.64 -11.05
CA ALA A 284 5.67 -17.10 -9.90
C ALA A 284 4.70 -17.04 -8.72
N VAL A 285 5.12 -17.57 -7.58
CA VAL A 285 4.32 -17.57 -6.35
C VAL A 285 4.97 -16.68 -5.30
N MET A 286 4.14 -15.93 -4.58
CA MET A 286 4.56 -15.13 -3.43
C MET A 286 3.62 -15.40 -2.25
N VAL A 287 4.18 -15.85 -1.14
CA VAL A 287 3.49 -15.90 0.15
C VAL A 287 3.78 -14.60 0.89
N ASN A 288 2.72 -13.82 1.16
CA ASN A 288 2.81 -12.49 1.73
C ASN A 288 2.25 -12.45 3.15
N GLY A 289 3.01 -11.89 4.08
CA GLY A 289 2.55 -11.60 5.43
C GLY A 289 2.08 -10.16 5.57
N CYS A 290 0.97 -9.96 6.29
CA CYS A 290 0.42 -8.61 6.60
C CYS A 290 0.95 -8.06 7.93
N GLY A 291 2.10 -8.51 8.41
CA GLY A 291 2.83 -7.96 9.54
C GLY A 291 2.70 -8.72 10.87
N ALA A 292 1.64 -9.49 11.09
CA ALA A 292 1.42 -10.23 12.34
C ALA A 292 1.86 -11.71 12.27
N THR A 293 1.90 -12.30 11.08
CA THR A 293 2.29 -13.70 10.88
C THR A 293 3.82 -13.83 10.89
N PRO A 294 4.40 -14.67 11.75
CA PRO A 294 5.85 -14.90 11.77
C PRO A 294 6.38 -15.45 10.44
N LEU A 295 7.60 -15.07 10.08
CA LEU A 295 8.24 -15.51 8.84
C LEU A 295 8.35 -17.05 8.74
N MET A 296 8.53 -17.73 9.88
CA MET A 296 8.54 -19.19 9.96
C MET A 296 7.23 -19.82 9.43
N GLU A 297 6.08 -19.25 9.79
CA GLU A 297 4.76 -19.72 9.34
C GLU A 297 4.55 -19.46 7.84
N LEU A 298 5.07 -18.34 7.32
CA LEU A 298 5.04 -18.06 5.88
C LEU A 298 5.87 -19.08 5.09
N TYR A 299 7.01 -19.55 5.65
CA TYR A 299 7.79 -20.63 5.02
C TYR A 299 7.09 -22.00 5.09
N ILE A 300 6.35 -22.30 6.16
CA ILE A 300 5.55 -23.53 6.25
C ILE A 300 4.47 -23.50 5.15
N LEU A 301 3.73 -22.40 5.03
CA LEU A 301 2.73 -22.24 3.98
C LEU A 301 3.37 -22.32 2.57
N MET A 302 4.56 -21.74 2.36
CA MET A 302 5.27 -21.83 1.08
C MET A 302 5.70 -23.27 0.75
N GLN A 303 5.99 -24.09 1.74
CA GLN A 303 6.35 -25.51 1.52
C GLN A 303 5.16 -26.32 1.02
N ASP A 304 3.94 -25.95 1.47
CA ASP A 304 2.70 -26.65 1.09
C ASP A 304 2.11 -26.15 -0.24
N VAL A 305 2.51 -24.93 -0.72
CA VAL A 305 2.12 -24.35 -2.01
C VAL A 305 2.92 -24.95 -3.16
#